data_8a2f324720052ff2b38c511ee6d56746
#
_entry.id   8a2f324720052ff2b38c511ee6d56746
#
_cell.length_a   1.000
_cell.length_b   1.000
_cell.length_c   1.000
_cell.angle_alpha   90.00
_cell.angle_beta   90.00
_cell.angle_gamma   90.00
#
_symmetry.space_group_name_H-M   'P 1'
#
loop_
_entity.id
_entity.type
_entity.pdbx_description
1 polymer ?
#
loop_
_entity_poly.entity_id
_entity_poly.type
_entity_poly.pdbx_seq_one_letter_code
_entity_poly.pdbx_strand_id
1 'polypeptide(L)'
;MSVSAPPQRGSVLAFCLALCTILLAVAGCRSHREDLTKSSPEVLYKRAKNSLNAYDYNAAIKVYEALTSRYPFTEQARQARLDLIYAYYRGGEGESATDAADTFVRENPTHPRVDYAWYIKGLVDFERTPNAMERLFRADLTKRPPTTARKAFTAFRTVVEQYPKSEYAHDALLRMIYLRNRLADYEVHVAEYYMQRGAYVAAAQRAKGEIEQYDGAPATQDALKIMAEAYQRLDLPELAEQTRKVYRANFSGDVKYFEPELNRHWWKFW
;
A
#
# COMPACT_ATOMS: atom_id res chain seq x y z
N MET A 1 64.67 -49.58 -25.57
CA MET A 1 65.01 -49.21 -24.19
C MET A 1 64.21 -47.96 -23.85
N SER A 2 63.10 -48.13 -23.19
CA SER A 2 62.24 -46.97 -22.78
C SER A 2 62.51 -46.65 -21.31
N VAL A 3 63.03 -45.46 -21.03
CA VAL A 3 63.30 -44.99 -19.68
C VAL A 3 62.01 -44.30 -19.19
N SER A 4 61.36 -44.89 -18.20
CA SER A 4 60.22 -44.32 -17.49
C SER A 4 60.69 -43.29 -16.47
N ALA A 5 60.16 -42.04 -16.56
CA ALA A 5 60.43 -40.98 -15.60
C ALA A 5 59.70 -41.25 -14.27
N PRO A 6 60.28 -40.89 -13.10
CA PRO A 6 59.66 -41.11 -11.81
C PRO A 6 58.53 -40.08 -11.56
N PRO A 7 57.49 -40.43 -10.80
CA PRO A 7 56.38 -39.54 -10.50
C PRO A 7 56.85 -38.39 -9.58
N GLN A 8 56.54 -37.17 -9.96
CA GLN A 8 56.84 -35.96 -9.21
C GLN A 8 56.07 -35.90 -7.88
N ARG A 9 56.75 -36.31 -6.79
CA ARG A 9 56.21 -36.27 -5.40
C ARG A 9 55.75 -34.83 -4.92
N GLY A 10 56.20 -33.77 -5.60
CA GLY A 10 55.84 -32.40 -5.28
C GLY A 10 54.39 -32.00 -5.64
N SER A 11 53.83 -32.58 -6.70
CA SER A 11 52.46 -32.23 -7.15
C SER A 11 51.36 -32.81 -6.23
N VAL A 12 51.57 -33.96 -5.64
CA VAL A 12 50.61 -34.59 -4.71
C VAL A 12 50.53 -33.84 -3.38
N LEU A 13 51.66 -33.37 -2.87
CA LEU A 13 51.71 -32.55 -1.64
C LEU A 13 51.04 -31.18 -1.83
N ALA A 14 51.22 -30.52 -2.98
CA ALA A 14 50.55 -29.27 -3.29
C ALA A 14 49.01 -29.45 -3.44
N PHE A 15 48.58 -30.58 -4.02
CA PHE A 15 47.16 -30.89 -4.16
C PHE A 15 46.50 -31.20 -2.80
N CYS A 16 47.17 -31.91 -1.91
CA CYS A 16 46.68 -32.20 -0.56
C CYS A 16 46.60 -30.91 0.29
N LEU A 17 47.57 -29.98 0.19
CA LEU A 17 47.56 -28.71 0.86
C LEU A 17 46.39 -27.80 0.37
N ALA A 18 46.17 -27.75 -0.94
CA ALA A 18 45.05 -27.00 -1.52
C ALA A 18 43.69 -27.59 -1.12
N LEU A 19 43.57 -28.92 -1.04
CA LEU A 19 42.35 -29.57 -0.57
C LEU A 19 42.06 -29.35 0.91
N CYS A 20 43.11 -29.34 1.76
CA CYS A 20 42.97 -29.01 3.18
C CYS A 20 42.58 -27.54 3.41
N THR A 21 43.07 -26.59 2.64
CA THR A 21 42.70 -25.18 2.76
C THR A 21 41.24 -24.94 2.35
N ILE A 22 40.75 -25.64 1.32
CA ILE A 22 39.35 -25.61 0.88
C ILE A 22 38.44 -26.25 1.96
N LEU A 23 38.82 -27.36 2.55
CA LEU A 23 38.07 -28.00 3.63
C LEU A 23 38.02 -27.17 4.90
N LEU A 24 39.08 -26.46 5.25
CA LEU A 24 39.09 -25.49 6.38
C LEU A 24 38.25 -24.26 6.12
N ALA A 25 38.18 -23.78 4.89
CA ALA A 25 37.31 -22.63 4.50
C ALA A 25 35.82 -23.00 4.57
N VAL A 26 35.44 -24.26 4.22
CA VAL A 26 34.05 -24.72 4.31
C VAL A 26 33.64 -25.03 5.77
N ALA A 27 34.55 -25.43 6.63
CA ALA A 27 34.27 -25.67 8.05
C ALA A 27 34.05 -24.37 8.85
N GLY A 28 34.57 -23.22 8.38
CA GLY A 28 34.43 -21.91 9.03
C GLY A 28 33.03 -21.27 8.94
N CYS A 29 32.17 -21.73 8.04
CA CYS A 29 30.81 -21.21 7.86
C CYS A 29 29.74 -21.97 8.64
N ARG A 30 30.09 -22.61 9.77
CA ARG A 30 29.08 -23.11 10.69
C ARG A 30 28.51 -21.93 11.46
N SER A 31 27.57 -21.21 10.80
CA SER A 31 26.70 -20.25 11.43
C SER A 31 26.17 -20.87 12.73
N HIS A 32 26.55 -20.30 13.84
CA HIS A 32 26.02 -20.67 15.14
C HIS A 32 24.52 -20.34 15.11
N ARG A 33 23.70 -21.31 14.69
CA ARG A 33 22.24 -21.23 14.82
C ARG A 33 21.97 -21.25 16.32
N GLU A 34 22.07 -20.06 16.95
CA GLU A 34 21.59 -19.88 18.30
C GLU A 34 20.17 -20.44 18.38
N ASP A 35 19.99 -21.37 19.30
CA ASP A 35 18.74 -22.07 19.46
C ASP A 35 17.67 -21.08 19.96
N LEU A 36 16.87 -20.56 19.05
CA LEU A 36 15.75 -19.64 19.35
C LEU A 36 14.84 -20.24 20.42
N THR A 37 14.92 -21.57 20.63
CA THR A 37 14.07 -22.28 21.59
C THR A 37 14.50 -22.13 23.05
N LYS A 38 15.72 -21.72 23.33
CA LYS A 38 16.28 -21.60 24.70
C LYS A 38 16.51 -20.15 25.15
N SER A 39 16.28 -19.18 24.27
CA SER A 39 16.53 -17.78 24.54
C SER A 39 15.38 -17.13 25.33
N SER A 40 15.72 -16.23 26.25
CA SER A 40 14.71 -15.43 26.98
C SER A 40 14.01 -14.41 26.06
N PRO A 41 12.83 -13.88 26.45
CA PRO A 41 12.12 -12.87 25.66
C PRO A 41 12.96 -11.62 25.36
N GLU A 42 13.79 -11.18 26.32
CA GLU A 42 14.67 -10.02 26.17
C GLU A 42 15.76 -10.26 25.11
N VAL A 43 16.36 -11.46 25.12
CA VAL A 43 17.40 -11.85 24.17
C VAL A 43 16.81 -11.94 22.75
N LEU A 44 15.64 -12.57 22.61
CA LEU A 44 14.94 -12.66 21.32
C LEU A 44 14.56 -11.27 20.80
N TYR A 45 14.00 -10.41 21.65
CA TYR A 45 13.64 -9.06 21.25
C TYR A 45 14.86 -8.26 20.77
N LYS A 46 15.95 -8.27 21.57
CA LYS A 46 17.20 -7.57 21.20
C LYS A 46 17.77 -8.08 19.87
N ARG A 47 17.76 -9.39 19.66
CA ARG A 47 18.23 -10.00 18.42
C ARG A 47 17.38 -9.57 17.23
N ALA A 48 16.07 -9.67 17.33
CA ALA A 48 15.15 -9.23 16.29
C ALA A 48 15.33 -7.74 15.96
N LYS A 49 15.48 -6.90 17.00
CA LYS A 49 15.71 -5.46 16.86
C LYS A 49 17.03 -5.15 16.16
N ASN A 50 18.09 -5.90 16.45
CA ASN A 50 19.37 -5.76 15.75
C ASN A 50 19.24 -6.11 14.26
N SER A 51 18.54 -7.21 13.92
CA SER A 51 18.26 -7.57 12.53
C SER A 51 17.42 -6.50 11.82
N LEU A 52 16.41 -5.96 12.49
CA LEU A 52 15.59 -4.87 11.97
C LEU A 52 16.42 -3.62 11.66
N ASN A 53 17.29 -3.23 12.59
CA ASN A 53 18.19 -2.09 12.43
C ASN A 53 19.26 -2.30 11.35
N ALA A 54 19.62 -3.56 11.10
CA ALA A 54 20.51 -3.95 10.00
C ALA A 54 19.78 -4.09 8.65
N TYR A 55 18.49 -3.74 8.59
CA TYR A 55 17.61 -3.89 7.42
C TYR A 55 17.44 -5.35 6.95
N ASP A 56 17.79 -6.34 7.77
CA ASP A 56 17.50 -7.75 7.54
C ASP A 56 16.09 -8.07 8.07
N TYR A 57 15.10 -7.66 7.26
CA TYR A 57 13.69 -7.80 7.64
C TYR A 57 13.28 -9.26 7.79
N ASN A 58 13.78 -10.15 6.93
CA ASN A 58 13.46 -11.57 6.99
C ASN A 58 13.95 -12.23 8.28
N ALA A 59 15.18 -11.91 8.70
CA ALA A 59 15.70 -12.39 9.98
C ALA A 59 14.94 -11.77 11.16
N ALA A 60 14.60 -10.49 11.11
CA ALA A 60 13.82 -9.81 12.14
C ALA A 60 12.43 -10.45 12.30
N ILE A 61 11.68 -10.63 11.20
CA ILE A 61 10.36 -11.27 11.17
C ILE A 61 10.43 -12.63 11.87
N LYS A 62 11.34 -13.51 11.43
CA LYS A 62 11.49 -14.84 11.98
C LYS A 62 11.69 -14.87 13.49
N VAL A 63 12.50 -13.94 14.02
CA VAL A 63 12.80 -13.89 15.46
C VAL A 63 11.64 -13.25 16.23
N TYR A 64 10.98 -12.23 15.69
CA TYR A 64 9.79 -11.63 16.32
C TYR A 64 8.62 -12.61 16.36
N GLU A 65 8.38 -13.39 15.29
CA GLU A 65 7.36 -14.45 15.28
C GLU A 65 7.64 -15.51 16.36
N ALA A 66 8.90 -15.96 16.48
CA ALA A 66 9.29 -16.90 17.50
C ALA A 66 9.07 -16.34 18.91
N LEU A 67 9.36 -15.05 19.12
CA LEU A 67 9.13 -14.36 20.40
C LEU A 67 7.62 -14.28 20.72
N THR A 68 6.81 -13.80 19.80
CA THR A 68 5.37 -13.59 20.01
C THR A 68 4.59 -14.90 20.18
N SER A 69 5.01 -15.95 19.49
CA SER A 69 4.44 -17.29 19.64
C SER A 69 4.78 -17.94 20.96
N ARG A 70 6.03 -17.77 21.42
CA ARG A 70 6.53 -18.46 22.61
C ARG A 70 6.19 -17.75 23.92
N TYR A 71 6.23 -16.42 23.90
CA TYR A 71 6.06 -15.57 25.08
C TYR A 71 4.94 -14.54 24.88
N PRO A 72 3.71 -14.96 24.50
CA PRO A 72 2.66 -14.06 23.99
C PRO A 72 2.23 -12.96 24.97
N PHE A 73 2.44 -13.16 26.26
CA PHE A 73 1.96 -12.26 27.33
C PHE A 73 3.03 -11.34 27.89
N THR A 74 4.25 -11.36 27.34
CA THR A 74 5.34 -10.50 27.80
C THR A 74 5.25 -9.10 27.17
N GLU A 75 5.85 -8.09 27.82
CA GLU A 75 5.97 -6.74 27.28
C GLU A 75 6.78 -6.74 25.98
N GLN A 76 7.85 -7.55 25.93
CA GLN A 76 8.67 -7.74 24.74
C GLN A 76 7.86 -8.27 23.56
N ALA A 77 6.93 -9.20 23.79
CA ALA A 77 6.06 -9.71 22.74
C ALA A 77 5.06 -8.66 22.27
N ARG A 78 4.55 -7.80 23.15
CA ARG A 78 3.65 -6.71 22.80
C ARG A 78 4.35 -5.71 21.91
N GLN A 79 5.57 -5.30 22.28
CA GLN A 79 6.39 -4.42 21.44
C GLN A 79 6.81 -5.10 20.13
N ALA A 80 7.12 -6.41 20.17
CA ALA A 80 7.48 -7.19 18.99
C ALA A 80 6.34 -7.24 17.98
N ARG A 81 5.07 -7.27 18.38
CA ARG A 81 3.91 -7.21 17.46
C ARG A 81 3.87 -5.90 16.68
N LEU A 82 4.22 -4.77 17.31
CA LEU A 82 4.34 -3.48 16.60
C LEU A 82 5.52 -3.48 15.63
N ASP A 83 6.68 -3.96 16.07
CA ASP A 83 7.87 -4.02 15.24
C ASP A 83 7.69 -5.01 14.06
N LEU A 84 6.89 -6.09 14.22
CA LEU A 84 6.49 -7.01 13.16
C LEU A 84 5.69 -6.33 12.04
N ILE A 85 4.75 -5.46 12.38
CA ILE A 85 3.98 -4.71 11.37
C ILE A 85 4.94 -3.97 10.45
N TYR A 86 5.94 -3.30 11.02
CA TYR A 86 6.96 -2.59 10.26
C TYR A 86 7.89 -3.52 9.47
N ALA A 87 8.32 -4.62 10.08
CA ALA A 87 9.21 -5.58 9.45
C ALA A 87 8.56 -6.22 8.22
N TYR A 88 7.30 -6.63 8.30
CA TYR A 88 6.52 -7.14 7.18
C TYR A 88 6.35 -6.08 6.08
N TYR A 89 5.97 -4.85 6.45
CA TYR A 89 5.82 -3.75 5.50
C TYR A 89 7.12 -3.50 4.73
N ARG A 90 8.26 -3.36 5.43
CA ARG A 90 9.56 -3.10 4.83
C ARG A 90 10.15 -4.32 4.12
N GLY A 91 9.78 -5.52 4.54
CA GLY A 91 10.12 -6.79 3.89
C GLY A 91 9.32 -7.06 2.61
N GLY A 92 8.35 -6.20 2.27
CA GLY A 92 7.50 -6.38 1.08
C GLY A 92 6.33 -7.35 1.28
N GLU A 93 6.12 -7.83 2.51
CA GLU A 93 5.03 -8.72 2.90
C GLU A 93 3.77 -7.93 3.31
N GLY A 94 3.22 -7.15 2.36
CA GLY A 94 2.14 -6.22 2.67
C GLY A 94 0.85 -6.87 3.20
N GLU A 95 0.54 -8.12 2.84
CA GLU A 95 -0.61 -8.84 3.40
C GLU A 95 -0.37 -9.18 4.86
N SER A 96 0.79 -9.78 5.17
CA SER A 96 1.20 -10.05 6.55
C SER A 96 1.23 -8.77 7.41
N ALA A 97 1.70 -7.65 6.85
CA ALA A 97 1.69 -6.36 7.55
C ALA A 97 0.28 -5.87 7.88
N THR A 98 -0.66 -6.01 6.93
CA THR A 98 -2.07 -5.63 7.14
C THR A 98 -2.72 -6.51 8.19
N ASP A 99 -2.54 -7.83 8.12
CA ASP A 99 -3.12 -8.80 9.06
C ASP A 99 -2.55 -8.60 10.48
N ALA A 100 -1.23 -8.35 10.59
CA ALA A 100 -0.59 -8.04 11.86
C ALA A 100 -1.11 -6.72 12.46
N ALA A 101 -1.32 -5.69 11.63
CA ALA A 101 -1.88 -4.41 12.07
C ALA A 101 -3.34 -4.58 12.54
N ASP A 102 -4.18 -5.29 11.79
CA ASP A 102 -5.58 -5.55 12.16
C ASP A 102 -5.68 -6.36 13.46
N THR A 103 -4.81 -7.34 13.63
CA THR A 103 -4.73 -8.13 14.87
C THR A 103 -4.29 -7.26 16.05
N PHE A 104 -3.26 -6.41 15.84
CA PHE A 104 -2.79 -5.52 16.90
C PHE A 104 -3.87 -4.54 17.35
N VAL A 105 -4.58 -3.89 16.42
CA VAL A 105 -5.67 -2.95 16.71
C VAL A 105 -6.81 -3.64 17.47
N ARG A 106 -7.18 -4.85 17.04
CA ARG A 106 -8.25 -5.62 17.69
C ARG A 106 -7.89 -6.05 19.11
N GLU A 107 -6.66 -6.51 19.32
CA GLU A 107 -6.20 -7.03 20.62
C GLU A 107 -5.79 -5.92 21.59
N ASN A 108 -5.40 -4.76 21.10
CA ASN A 108 -4.84 -3.66 21.90
C ASN A 108 -5.48 -2.30 21.53
N PRO A 109 -6.82 -2.14 21.58
CA PRO A 109 -7.52 -0.95 21.07
C PRO A 109 -7.17 0.35 21.82
N THR A 110 -6.69 0.26 23.04
CA THR A 110 -6.31 1.41 23.88
C THR A 110 -4.80 1.64 23.95
N HIS A 111 -4.02 0.88 23.17
CA HIS A 111 -2.56 1.03 23.18
C HIS A 111 -2.15 2.39 22.60
N PRO A 112 -1.16 3.10 23.18
CA PRO A 112 -0.73 4.42 22.71
C PRO A 112 -0.26 4.48 21.26
N ARG A 113 0.10 3.32 20.67
CA ARG A 113 0.63 3.21 19.29
C ARG A 113 -0.35 2.52 18.32
N VAL A 114 -1.65 2.55 18.61
CA VAL A 114 -2.68 2.05 17.67
C VAL A 114 -2.71 2.89 16.39
N ASP A 115 -2.48 4.19 16.52
CA ASP A 115 -2.31 5.12 15.40
C ASP A 115 -1.24 4.67 14.40
N TYR A 116 -0.11 4.18 14.90
CA TYR A 116 0.98 3.63 14.09
C TYR A 116 0.53 2.41 13.26
N ALA A 117 -0.22 1.49 13.87
CA ALA A 117 -0.73 0.32 13.16
C ALA A 117 -1.67 0.72 12.00
N TRP A 118 -2.57 1.68 12.23
CA TRP A 118 -3.42 2.25 11.19
C TRP A 118 -2.61 2.96 10.09
N TYR A 119 -1.59 3.70 10.48
CA TYR A 119 -0.73 4.42 9.55
C TYR A 119 0.02 3.47 8.61
N ILE A 120 0.67 2.41 9.15
CA ILE A 120 1.38 1.42 8.32
C ILE A 120 0.40 0.67 7.41
N LYS A 121 -0.79 0.31 7.89
CA LYS A 121 -1.84 -0.27 7.05
C LYS A 121 -2.19 0.65 5.87
N GLY A 122 -2.30 1.94 6.11
CA GLY A 122 -2.49 2.94 5.06
C GLY A 122 -1.33 2.97 4.07
N LEU A 123 -0.08 2.91 4.54
CA LEU A 123 1.11 2.88 3.68
C LEU A 123 1.17 1.64 2.78
N VAL A 124 0.86 0.46 3.30
CA VAL A 124 0.83 -0.80 2.53
C VAL A 124 -0.10 -0.67 1.32
N ASP A 125 -1.32 -0.21 1.53
CA ASP A 125 -2.30 -0.07 0.46
C ASP A 125 -2.00 1.14 -0.46
N PHE A 126 -1.37 2.19 0.09
CA PHE A 126 -0.93 3.36 -0.68
C PHE A 126 0.18 3.01 -1.67
N GLU A 127 1.18 2.21 -1.28
CA GLU A 127 2.30 1.80 -2.13
C GLU A 127 1.91 0.72 -3.15
N ARG A 128 0.93 -0.12 -2.85
CA ARG A 128 0.28 -1.02 -3.82
C ARG A 128 -0.50 -0.28 -4.91
N THR A 129 -0.68 1.01 -4.73
CA THR A 129 -1.23 1.89 -5.76
C THR A 129 -0.24 1.97 -6.93
N PRO A 130 -0.68 1.85 -8.20
CA PRO A 130 0.19 1.74 -9.36
C PRO A 130 1.34 2.74 -9.38
N ASN A 131 2.56 2.22 -9.52
CA ASN A 131 3.82 2.96 -9.39
C ASN A 131 4.13 3.85 -10.60
N ALA A 132 5.20 4.68 -10.46
CA ALA A 132 5.72 5.58 -11.48
C ALA A 132 5.95 4.91 -12.86
N MET A 133 6.24 3.59 -12.91
CA MET A 133 6.36 2.84 -14.18
C MET A 133 5.03 2.73 -14.91
N GLU A 134 3.90 2.54 -14.22
CA GLU A 134 2.58 2.53 -14.89
C GLU A 134 2.20 3.91 -15.42
N ARG A 135 2.69 5.00 -14.80
CA ARG A 135 2.58 6.35 -15.34
C ARG A 135 3.39 6.52 -16.63
N LEU A 136 4.55 5.87 -16.73
CA LEU A 136 5.40 5.91 -17.93
C LEU A 136 4.71 5.25 -19.12
N PHE A 137 3.93 4.20 -18.91
CA PHE A 137 3.13 3.53 -19.94
C PHE A 137 1.77 4.20 -20.19
N ARG A 138 1.54 5.43 -19.67
CA ARG A 138 0.28 6.18 -19.86
C ARG A 138 -0.98 5.39 -19.51
N ALA A 139 -0.91 4.43 -18.60
CA ALA A 139 -2.10 3.79 -18.08
C ALA A 139 -2.92 4.86 -17.32
N ASP A 140 -4.09 5.15 -17.86
CA ASP A 140 -5.02 6.06 -17.21
C ASP A 140 -5.56 5.39 -15.94
N LEU A 141 -4.97 5.76 -14.81
CA LEU A 141 -5.26 5.17 -13.50
C LEU A 141 -6.66 5.55 -13.00
N THR A 142 -7.27 6.59 -13.56
CA THR A 142 -8.64 6.99 -13.23
C THR A 142 -9.67 5.98 -13.74
N LYS A 143 -9.31 5.18 -14.74
CA LYS A 143 -10.19 4.15 -15.36
C LYS A 143 -10.17 2.80 -14.64
N ARG A 144 -9.26 2.57 -13.69
CA ARG A 144 -9.19 1.30 -12.95
C ARG A 144 -9.87 1.42 -11.58
N PRO A 145 -10.65 0.40 -11.15
CA PRO A 145 -11.25 0.40 -9.82
C PRO A 145 -10.21 0.62 -8.72
N PRO A 146 -10.31 1.71 -7.95
CA PRO A 146 -9.26 2.10 -7.01
C PRO A 146 -9.44 1.42 -5.63
N THR A 147 -9.50 0.08 -5.60
CA THR A 147 -9.79 -0.68 -4.38
C THR A 147 -8.74 -0.47 -3.29
N THR A 148 -7.45 -0.51 -3.63
CA THR A 148 -6.34 -0.26 -2.70
C THR A 148 -6.32 1.20 -2.24
N ALA A 149 -6.54 2.16 -3.16
CA ALA A 149 -6.64 3.58 -2.82
C ALA A 149 -7.77 3.86 -1.82
N ARG A 150 -8.91 3.18 -1.94
CA ARG A 150 -10.03 3.31 -0.99
C ARG A 150 -9.69 2.74 0.39
N LYS A 151 -8.99 1.60 0.45
CA LYS A 151 -8.52 1.03 1.71
C LYS A 151 -7.49 1.95 2.38
N ALA A 152 -6.50 2.44 1.63
CA ALA A 152 -5.52 3.39 2.12
C ALA A 152 -6.17 4.68 2.65
N PHE A 153 -7.12 5.26 1.89
CA PHE A 153 -7.88 6.43 2.30
C PHE A 153 -8.59 6.21 3.63
N THR A 154 -9.26 5.07 3.80
CA THR A 154 -9.96 4.73 5.04
C THR A 154 -9.00 4.61 6.22
N ALA A 155 -7.84 3.97 6.03
CA ALA A 155 -6.83 3.82 7.08
C ALA A 155 -6.24 5.18 7.50
N PHE A 156 -5.85 6.03 6.54
CA PHE A 156 -5.34 7.36 6.86
C PHE A 156 -6.40 8.27 7.47
N ARG A 157 -7.66 8.19 7.02
CA ARG A 157 -8.78 8.92 7.63
C ARG A 157 -8.94 8.54 9.10
N THR A 158 -8.83 7.26 9.43
CA THR A 158 -8.86 6.80 10.84
C THR A 158 -7.75 7.46 11.66
N VAL A 159 -6.52 7.56 11.13
CA VAL A 159 -5.43 8.25 11.82
C VAL A 159 -5.75 9.72 12.05
N VAL A 160 -6.23 10.43 11.03
CA VAL A 160 -6.52 11.88 11.10
C VAL A 160 -7.68 12.19 12.04
N GLU A 161 -8.77 11.41 11.98
CA GLU A 161 -9.99 11.68 12.74
C GLU A 161 -9.92 11.17 14.18
N GLN A 162 -9.38 9.97 14.41
CA GLN A 162 -9.37 9.36 15.74
C GLN A 162 -8.10 9.65 16.53
N TYR A 163 -6.99 9.93 15.83
CA TYR A 163 -5.68 10.18 16.44
C TYR A 163 -5.06 11.51 15.97
N PRO A 164 -5.75 12.66 16.10
CA PRO A 164 -5.29 13.95 15.53
C PRO A 164 -3.99 14.46 16.15
N LYS A 165 -3.59 13.95 17.32
CA LYS A 165 -2.32 14.28 18.00
C LYS A 165 -1.19 13.30 17.65
N SER A 166 -1.43 12.32 16.80
CA SER A 166 -0.43 11.37 16.32
C SER A 166 0.67 12.09 15.54
N GLU A 167 1.91 11.65 15.70
CA GLU A 167 3.04 12.09 14.87
C GLU A 167 2.83 11.79 13.37
N TYR A 168 1.96 10.81 13.05
CA TYR A 168 1.64 10.41 11.69
C TYR A 168 0.46 11.20 11.09
N ALA A 169 -0.30 11.94 11.89
CA ALA A 169 -1.55 12.57 11.45
C ALA A 169 -1.34 13.56 10.29
N HIS A 170 -0.26 14.33 10.31
CA HIS A 170 0.05 15.30 9.26
C HIS A 170 0.35 14.61 7.91
N ASP A 171 1.23 13.60 7.90
CA ASP A 171 1.54 12.85 6.66
C ASP A 171 0.33 12.05 6.17
N ALA A 172 -0.43 11.43 7.09
CA ALA A 172 -1.69 10.76 6.77
C ALA A 172 -2.69 11.69 6.11
N LEU A 173 -2.82 12.96 6.58
CA LEU A 173 -3.69 13.96 5.98
C LEU A 173 -3.29 14.29 4.54
N LEU A 174 -2.00 14.50 4.27
CA LEU A 174 -1.51 14.80 2.92
C LEU A 174 -1.79 13.65 1.95
N ARG A 175 -1.56 12.41 2.38
CA ARG A 175 -1.88 11.21 1.59
C ARG A 175 -3.38 11.03 1.39
N MET A 176 -4.17 11.31 2.42
CA MET A 176 -5.62 11.25 2.36
C MET A 176 -6.18 12.25 1.33
N ILE A 177 -5.67 13.49 1.29
CA ILE A 177 -6.06 14.50 0.29
C ILE A 177 -5.72 14.02 -1.13
N TYR A 178 -4.53 13.47 -1.34
CA TYR A 178 -4.14 12.90 -2.63
C TYR A 178 -5.08 11.77 -3.08
N LEU A 179 -5.37 10.84 -2.17
CA LEU A 179 -6.26 9.71 -2.44
C LEU A 179 -7.69 10.16 -2.67
N ARG A 180 -8.20 11.14 -1.91
CA ARG A 180 -9.52 11.74 -2.09
C ARG A 180 -9.69 12.24 -3.52
N ASN A 181 -8.76 13.08 -3.98
CA ASN A 181 -8.83 13.64 -5.31
C ASN A 181 -8.84 12.52 -6.39
N ARG A 182 -7.99 11.53 -6.24
CA ARG A 182 -7.95 10.38 -7.16
C ARG A 182 -9.25 9.54 -7.14
N LEU A 183 -9.86 9.37 -5.99
CA LEU A 183 -11.13 8.63 -5.86
C LEU A 183 -12.28 9.42 -6.47
N ALA A 184 -12.29 10.73 -6.27
CA ALA A 184 -13.25 11.65 -6.88
C ALA A 184 -13.15 11.62 -8.42
N ASP A 185 -11.94 11.73 -8.98
CA ASP A 185 -11.70 11.63 -10.42
C ASP A 185 -12.24 10.31 -11.01
N TYR A 186 -12.07 9.20 -10.27
CA TYR A 186 -12.62 7.91 -10.70
C TYR A 186 -14.16 7.90 -10.73
N GLU A 187 -14.84 8.44 -9.73
CA GLU A 187 -16.32 8.51 -9.70
C GLU A 187 -16.87 9.39 -10.83
N VAL A 188 -16.20 10.53 -11.12
CA VAL A 188 -16.53 11.38 -12.27
C VAL A 188 -16.36 10.61 -13.57
N HIS A 189 -15.25 9.92 -13.78
CA HIS A 189 -15.03 9.10 -14.97
C HIS A 189 -16.11 8.02 -15.15
N VAL A 190 -16.55 7.37 -14.06
CA VAL A 190 -17.64 6.40 -14.10
C VAL A 190 -18.98 7.09 -14.43
N ALA A 191 -19.22 8.28 -13.90
CA ALA A 191 -20.42 9.05 -14.23
C ALA A 191 -20.45 9.45 -15.71
N GLU A 192 -19.33 9.90 -16.29
CA GLU A 192 -19.17 10.19 -17.72
C GLU A 192 -19.48 8.96 -18.61
N TYR A 193 -18.97 7.79 -18.20
CA TYR A 193 -19.24 6.55 -18.88
C TYR A 193 -20.76 6.23 -18.94
N TYR A 194 -21.48 6.48 -17.84
CA TYR A 194 -22.94 6.31 -17.81
C TYR A 194 -23.67 7.37 -18.63
N MET A 195 -23.21 8.62 -18.65
CA MET A 195 -23.75 9.66 -19.53
C MET A 195 -23.70 9.24 -21.00
N GLN A 196 -22.54 8.76 -21.47
CA GLN A 196 -22.32 8.31 -22.84
C GLN A 196 -23.21 7.13 -23.24
N ARG A 197 -23.67 6.35 -22.27
CA ARG A 197 -24.59 5.22 -22.50
C ARG A 197 -26.06 5.57 -22.33
N GLY A 198 -26.39 6.81 -22.04
CA GLY A 198 -27.76 7.24 -21.78
C GLY A 198 -28.31 6.76 -20.44
N ALA A 199 -27.47 6.22 -19.56
CA ALA A 199 -27.86 5.74 -18.24
C ALA A 199 -27.86 6.90 -17.21
N TYR A 200 -28.67 7.91 -17.47
CA TYR A 200 -28.65 9.19 -16.76
C TYR A 200 -28.91 9.08 -15.24
N VAL A 201 -29.77 8.14 -14.81
CA VAL A 201 -29.99 7.89 -13.39
C VAL A 201 -28.71 7.42 -12.71
N ALA A 202 -27.99 6.48 -13.33
CA ALA A 202 -26.72 5.97 -12.79
C ALA A 202 -25.63 7.06 -12.80
N ALA A 203 -25.59 7.89 -13.85
CA ALA A 203 -24.68 9.02 -13.93
C ALA A 203 -24.90 10.02 -12.79
N ALA A 204 -26.17 10.43 -12.57
CA ALA A 204 -26.53 11.34 -11.48
C ALA A 204 -26.19 10.77 -10.10
N GLN A 205 -26.44 9.47 -9.89
CA GLN A 205 -26.11 8.80 -8.62
C GLN A 205 -24.59 8.74 -8.38
N ARG A 206 -23.77 8.50 -9.41
CA ARG A 206 -22.32 8.51 -9.29
C ARG A 206 -21.79 9.91 -8.98
N ALA A 207 -22.25 10.91 -9.70
CA ALA A 207 -21.88 12.30 -9.47
C ALA A 207 -22.30 12.78 -8.06
N LYS A 208 -23.51 12.42 -7.62
CA LYS A 208 -23.97 12.71 -6.25
C LYS A 208 -23.08 12.01 -5.21
N GLY A 209 -22.74 10.74 -5.41
CA GLY A 209 -21.86 9.99 -4.51
C GLY A 209 -20.46 10.58 -4.41
N GLU A 210 -19.92 11.13 -5.52
CA GLU A 210 -18.66 11.88 -5.50
C GLU A 210 -18.75 13.10 -4.59
N ILE A 211 -19.75 13.95 -4.78
CA ILE A 211 -19.95 15.18 -4.02
C ILE A 211 -20.10 14.90 -2.50
N GLU A 212 -20.83 13.84 -2.15
CA GLU A 212 -21.08 13.49 -0.75
C GLU A 212 -19.87 12.84 -0.05
N GLN A 213 -19.05 12.09 -0.79
CA GLN A 213 -17.97 11.28 -0.18
C GLN A 213 -16.60 11.97 -0.25
N TYR A 214 -16.39 12.85 -1.24
CA TYR A 214 -15.08 13.44 -1.55
C TYR A 214 -15.10 14.96 -1.54
N ASP A 215 -15.86 15.55 -0.61
CA ASP A 215 -15.99 17.00 -0.45
C ASP A 215 -14.63 17.72 -0.53
N GLY A 216 -14.62 18.86 -1.26
CA GLY A 216 -13.45 19.66 -1.52
C GLY A 216 -12.46 19.04 -2.54
N ALA A 217 -12.84 17.98 -3.27
CA ALA A 217 -12.07 17.50 -4.40
C ALA A 217 -12.25 18.41 -5.63
N PRO A 218 -11.21 18.65 -6.45
CA PRO A 218 -11.34 19.41 -7.69
C PRO A 218 -12.39 18.85 -8.66
N ALA A 219 -12.56 17.54 -8.68
CA ALA A 219 -13.50 16.81 -9.54
C ALA A 219 -14.98 17.13 -9.22
N THR A 220 -15.30 17.66 -8.03
CA THR A 220 -16.66 18.06 -7.64
C THR A 220 -17.27 19.05 -8.61
N GLN A 221 -16.46 19.90 -9.23
CA GLN A 221 -16.92 20.82 -10.28
C GLN A 221 -17.52 20.06 -11.47
N ASP A 222 -16.86 19.02 -11.95
CA ASP A 222 -17.32 18.23 -13.10
C ASP A 222 -18.45 17.29 -12.69
N ALA A 223 -18.44 16.76 -11.47
CA ALA A 223 -19.56 16.00 -10.92
C ALA A 223 -20.87 16.81 -10.91
N LEU A 224 -20.83 18.08 -10.50
CA LEU A 224 -22.02 18.95 -10.53
C LEU A 224 -22.52 19.22 -11.96
N LYS A 225 -21.62 19.40 -12.92
CA LYS A 225 -22.01 19.59 -14.33
C LYS A 225 -22.71 18.32 -14.88
N ILE A 226 -22.13 17.15 -14.63
CA ILE A 226 -22.70 15.86 -15.03
C ILE A 226 -24.07 15.65 -14.38
N MET A 227 -24.19 15.93 -13.08
CA MET A 227 -25.44 15.74 -12.34
C MET A 227 -26.55 16.67 -12.90
N ALA A 228 -26.23 17.94 -13.18
CA ALA A 228 -27.19 18.89 -13.76
C ALA A 228 -27.66 18.45 -15.14
N GLU A 229 -26.74 17.98 -16.02
CA GLU A 229 -27.08 17.48 -17.35
C GLU A 229 -27.88 16.17 -17.25
N ALA A 230 -27.49 15.25 -16.37
CA ALA A 230 -28.21 13.99 -16.19
C ALA A 230 -29.67 14.23 -15.75
N TYR A 231 -29.91 15.17 -14.81
CA TYR A 231 -31.27 15.55 -14.43
C TYR A 231 -32.03 16.22 -15.56
N GLN A 232 -31.38 17.03 -16.39
CA GLN A 232 -32.01 17.63 -17.58
C GLN A 232 -32.46 16.55 -18.59
N ARG A 233 -31.62 15.53 -18.82
CA ARG A 233 -31.93 14.39 -19.71
C ARG A 233 -33.02 13.45 -19.17
N LEU A 234 -33.24 13.48 -17.86
CA LEU A 234 -34.30 12.74 -17.16
C LEU A 234 -35.63 13.50 -17.09
N ASP A 235 -35.72 14.69 -17.69
CA ASP A 235 -36.87 15.60 -17.59
C ASP A 235 -37.23 16.01 -16.16
N LEU A 236 -36.15 16.27 -15.36
CA LEU A 236 -36.22 16.75 -13.97
C LEU A 236 -35.65 18.17 -13.83
N PRO A 237 -36.30 19.20 -14.45
CA PRO A 237 -35.74 20.54 -14.58
C PRO A 237 -35.50 21.22 -13.23
N GLU A 238 -36.32 20.93 -12.23
CA GLU A 238 -36.18 21.52 -10.90
C GLU A 238 -34.88 21.04 -10.22
N LEU A 239 -34.55 19.75 -10.29
CA LEU A 239 -33.31 19.19 -9.74
C LEU A 239 -32.09 19.68 -10.52
N ALA A 240 -32.22 19.78 -11.86
CA ALA A 240 -31.18 20.35 -12.69
C ALA A 240 -30.84 21.79 -12.29
N GLU A 241 -31.88 22.66 -12.10
CA GLU A 241 -31.66 24.04 -11.71
C GLU A 241 -31.16 24.20 -10.26
N GLN A 242 -31.60 23.36 -9.32
CA GLN A 242 -31.04 23.33 -7.97
C GLN A 242 -29.55 22.97 -8.03
N THR A 243 -29.15 21.97 -8.82
CA THR A 243 -27.75 21.60 -9.01
C THR A 243 -26.93 22.73 -9.62
N ARG A 244 -27.48 23.42 -10.63
CA ARG A 244 -26.83 24.63 -11.22
C ARG A 244 -26.66 25.76 -10.24
N LYS A 245 -27.62 25.97 -9.32
CA LYS A 245 -27.47 26.96 -8.24
C LYS A 245 -26.32 26.61 -7.31
N VAL A 246 -26.20 25.35 -6.92
CA VAL A 246 -25.06 24.87 -6.10
C VAL A 246 -23.74 25.11 -6.83
N TYR A 247 -23.68 24.78 -8.11
CA TYR A 247 -22.49 25.05 -8.92
C TYR A 247 -22.10 26.54 -8.91
N ARG A 248 -23.04 27.44 -9.25
CA ARG A 248 -22.79 28.88 -9.33
C ARG A 248 -22.42 29.50 -7.98
N ALA A 249 -22.85 28.92 -6.87
CA ALA A 249 -22.50 29.36 -5.53
C ALA A 249 -21.06 29.01 -5.12
N ASN A 250 -20.49 27.99 -5.71
CA ASN A 250 -19.18 27.44 -5.30
C ASN A 250 -18.10 27.59 -6.36
N PHE A 251 -18.47 27.70 -7.64
CA PHE A 251 -17.53 27.70 -8.76
C PHE A 251 -17.82 28.84 -9.75
N SER A 252 -16.76 29.35 -10.36
CA SER A 252 -16.86 30.30 -11.48
C SER A 252 -16.80 29.53 -12.81
N GLY A 253 -17.48 30.06 -13.84
CA GLY A 253 -17.46 29.51 -15.19
C GLY A 253 -18.77 28.91 -15.66
N ASP A 254 -18.76 28.26 -16.83
CA ASP A 254 -19.95 27.70 -17.45
C ASP A 254 -20.36 26.36 -16.82
N VAL A 255 -21.63 26.21 -16.57
CA VAL A 255 -22.24 24.98 -15.99
C VAL A 255 -22.44 23.90 -17.08
N LYS A 256 -22.13 24.20 -18.34
CA LYS A 256 -22.31 23.21 -19.42
C LYS A 256 -21.42 21.99 -19.22
N TYR A 257 -22.03 20.83 -19.29
CA TYR A 257 -21.35 19.59 -19.46
C TYR A 257 -21.02 19.40 -20.96
N PHE A 258 -19.74 19.21 -21.24
CA PHE A 258 -19.30 18.86 -22.57
C PHE A 258 -19.06 17.34 -22.56
N GLU A 259 -19.87 16.61 -23.32
CA GLU A 259 -19.67 15.16 -23.47
C GLU A 259 -18.28 14.93 -24.07
N PRO A 260 -17.39 14.17 -23.40
CA PRO A 260 -16.08 13.86 -23.97
C PRO A 260 -16.27 13.16 -25.32
N GLU A 261 -15.61 13.66 -26.36
CA GLU A 261 -15.64 12.97 -27.65
C GLU A 261 -15.13 11.55 -27.45
N LEU A 262 -16.04 10.58 -27.63
CA LEU A 262 -15.65 9.18 -27.73
C LEU A 262 -14.66 9.09 -28.90
N ASN A 263 -13.43 8.73 -28.63
CA ASN A 263 -12.45 8.40 -29.65
C ASN A 263 -12.95 7.12 -30.37
N ARG A 264 -13.95 7.28 -31.26
CA ARG A 264 -14.59 6.21 -32.02
C ARG A 264 -13.66 5.53 -33.03
N HIS A 265 -12.36 5.87 -32.99
CA HIS A 265 -11.42 5.44 -34.01
C HIS A 265 -10.49 4.32 -33.58
N TRP A 266 -10.58 3.77 -32.35
CA TRP A 266 -9.71 2.66 -31.93
C TRP A 266 -9.87 1.37 -32.76
N TRP A 267 -11.00 1.21 -33.46
CA TRP A 267 -11.32 0.04 -34.28
C TRP A 267 -11.07 0.25 -35.80
N LYS A 268 -10.62 1.43 -36.22
CA LYS A 268 -10.24 1.70 -37.61
C LYS A 268 -8.82 1.28 -37.97
N PHE A 269 -8.11 0.61 -37.04
CA PHE A 269 -6.78 0.05 -37.28
C PHE A 269 -6.81 -1.45 -37.64
N TRP A 270 -7.93 -1.98 -38.05
CA TRP A 270 -8.06 -3.32 -38.64
C TRP A 270 -8.52 -3.22 -40.10
#